data_9f552ba05e4f8bab6cc745a6d7c64701
#
_entry.id   9f552ba05e4f8bab6cc745a6d7c64701
#
_cell.length_a   1.000
_cell.length_b   1.000
_cell.length_c   1.000
_cell.angle_alpha   90.00
_cell.angle_beta   90.00
_cell.angle_gamma   90.00
#
_symmetry.space_group_name_H-M   'P 1'
#
loop_
_entity.id
_entity.type
_entity.pdbx_description
1 polymer ?
#
loop_
_entity_poly.entity_id
_entity_poly.type
_entity_poly.pdbx_seq_one_letter_code
_entity_poly.pdbx_strand_id
1 'polypeptide(L)'
;MSETLPLSTDDQPLQHQVATAQEQLAYLRTQLTESQRLATIGTIAAVIAHEFNNLLTPIVSYSQFALSSAESTQPDMALIKKALSKSFSSSTKAGKICSSMLALARGESSFADVAVQKLVDEVLQVLARDPQKDGIALRVQVQPDLFVHGDEVQLEQVLLNLLINARQAMLGKGGSLTIKAGLDEQAKVRIQVIDTGPGIPPQLLNKIFQPFFTTKAPARKGDTVGTGLGLAICREIIEHHQGLIEVASEVGKGTTFTIVLPVASSQSGRHAA
;
A
#
# COMPACT_ATOMS: atom_id res chain seq x y z
N MET A 1 62.03 -12.45 -18.33
CA MET A 1 62.10 -11.21 -17.58
C MET A 1 61.07 -10.28 -18.16
N SER A 2 59.90 -10.22 -17.56
CA SER A 2 58.81 -9.35 -17.96
C SER A 2 58.75 -8.21 -16.93
N GLU A 3 59.16 -7.04 -17.32
CA GLU A 3 59.06 -5.82 -16.53
C GLU A 3 57.61 -5.40 -16.47
N THR A 4 57.02 -5.44 -15.28
CA THR A 4 55.77 -4.77 -14.94
C THR A 4 56.07 -3.29 -14.75
N LEU A 5 55.60 -2.46 -15.66
CA LEU A 5 55.59 -1.00 -15.52
C LEU A 5 54.82 -0.60 -14.27
N PRO A 6 55.33 0.28 -13.40
CA PRO A 6 54.60 0.82 -12.28
C PRO A 6 53.52 1.78 -12.81
N LEU A 7 52.28 1.62 -12.33
CA LEU A 7 51.19 2.54 -12.55
C LEU A 7 51.60 3.96 -12.09
N SER A 8 51.32 4.94 -12.96
CA SER A 8 51.79 6.33 -12.76
C SER A 8 51.15 6.91 -11.49
N THR A 9 51.94 7.61 -10.70
CA THR A 9 51.56 8.30 -9.45
C THR A 9 50.56 9.47 -9.66
N ASP A 10 50.12 9.75 -10.86
CA ASP A 10 49.22 10.85 -11.20
C ASP A 10 47.72 10.47 -11.10
N ASP A 11 47.38 9.19 -11.00
CA ASP A 11 45.99 8.72 -10.94
C ASP A 11 45.38 8.75 -9.52
N GLN A 12 46.17 8.82 -8.47
CA GLN A 12 45.70 8.83 -7.07
C GLN A 12 44.84 10.08 -6.70
N PRO A 13 45.20 11.31 -7.10
CA PRO A 13 44.38 12.47 -6.76
C PRO A 13 43.02 12.49 -7.49
N LEU A 14 42.97 11.97 -8.73
CA LEU A 14 41.72 11.87 -9.50
C LEU A 14 40.77 10.84 -8.90
N GLN A 15 41.25 9.68 -8.49
CA GLN A 15 40.46 8.65 -7.85
C GLN A 15 39.89 9.13 -6.49
N HIS A 16 40.69 9.89 -5.74
CA HIS A 16 40.21 10.47 -4.48
C HIS A 16 39.13 11.55 -4.72
N GLN A 17 39.30 12.40 -5.74
CA GLN A 17 38.28 13.38 -6.11
C GLN A 17 36.98 12.73 -6.58
N VAL A 18 37.06 11.66 -7.37
CA VAL A 18 35.88 10.88 -7.82
C VAL A 18 35.16 10.24 -6.64
N ALA A 19 35.90 9.62 -5.69
CA ALA A 19 35.31 9.01 -4.49
C ALA A 19 34.61 10.07 -3.63
N THR A 20 35.25 11.22 -3.39
CA THR A 20 34.64 12.33 -2.64
C THR A 20 33.40 12.88 -3.34
N ALA A 21 33.42 13.03 -4.66
CA ALA A 21 32.26 13.48 -5.44
C ALA A 21 31.11 12.45 -5.37
N GLN A 22 31.42 11.15 -5.40
CA GLN A 22 30.41 10.09 -5.24
C GLN A 22 29.77 10.11 -3.85
N GLU A 23 30.57 10.30 -2.79
CA GLU A 23 30.05 10.46 -1.43
C GLU A 23 29.15 11.69 -1.30
N GLN A 24 29.55 12.83 -1.87
CA GLN A 24 28.75 14.04 -1.88
C GLN A 24 27.44 13.86 -2.65
N LEU A 25 27.48 13.18 -3.80
CA LEU A 25 26.28 12.85 -4.57
C LEU A 25 25.34 11.92 -3.82
N ALA A 26 25.86 10.91 -3.11
CA ALA A 26 25.06 10.03 -2.29
C ALA A 26 24.41 10.80 -1.12
N TYR A 27 25.18 11.67 -0.45
CA TYR A 27 24.65 12.53 0.61
C TYR A 27 23.55 13.48 0.09
N LEU A 28 23.78 14.17 -1.03
CA LEU A 28 22.81 15.09 -1.61
C LEU A 28 21.53 14.37 -2.08
N ARG A 29 21.66 13.16 -2.62
CA ARG A 29 20.50 12.32 -2.98
C ARG A 29 19.66 11.98 -1.76
N THR A 30 20.30 11.59 -0.64
CA THR A 30 19.61 11.32 0.62
C THR A 30 18.86 12.55 1.13
N GLN A 31 19.51 13.73 1.12
CA GLN A 31 18.91 15.00 1.52
C GLN A 31 17.73 15.40 0.61
N LEU A 32 17.87 15.19 -0.69
CA LEU A 32 16.81 15.48 -1.65
C LEU A 32 15.60 14.57 -1.43
N THR A 33 15.82 13.27 -1.23
CA THR A 33 14.76 12.30 -0.96
C THR A 33 14.01 12.65 0.32
N GLU A 34 14.73 12.99 1.40
CA GLU A 34 14.12 13.40 2.67
C GLU A 34 13.35 14.74 2.52
N SER A 35 13.90 15.70 1.80
CA SER A 35 13.21 16.97 1.51
C SER A 35 11.94 16.76 0.69
N GLN A 36 11.98 15.91 -0.33
CA GLN A 36 10.81 15.55 -1.14
C GLN A 36 9.75 14.85 -0.30
N ARG A 37 10.17 13.94 0.59
CA ARG A 37 9.29 13.25 1.52
C ARG A 37 8.60 14.23 2.47
N LEU A 38 9.35 15.15 3.09
CA LEU A 38 8.81 16.17 3.97
C LEU A 38 7.85 17.13 3.23
N ALA A 39 8.17 17.51 2.00
CA ALA A 39 7.28 18.32 1.15
C ALA A 39 5.98 17.58 0.81
N THR A 40 6.06 16.28 0.51
CA THR A 40 4.90 15.42 0.28
C THR A 40 4.04 15.32 1.55
N ILE A 41 4.64 15.04 2.70
CA ILE A 41 3.95 15.02 4.00
C ILE A 41 3.30 16.37 4.29
N GLY A 42 3.99 17.49 4.06
CA GLY A 42 3.45 18.83 4.26
C GLY A 42 2.23 19.13 3.38
N THR A 43 2.29 18.75 2.10
CA THR A 43 1.17 18.94 1.16
C THR A 43 -0.02 18.04 1.54
N ILE A 44 0.25 16.81 1.96
CA ILE A 44 -0.76 15.83 2.34
C ILE A 44 -1.35 16.18 3.71
N ALA A 45 -0.57 16.74 4.64
CA ALA A 45 -1.01 17.03 6.01
C ALA A 45 -2.25 17.94 6.07
N ALA A 46 -2.31 18.97 5.23
CA ALA A 46 -3.47 19.88 5.19
C ALA A 46 -4.75 19.17 4.73
N VAL A 47 -4.63 18.29 3.75
CA VAL A 47 -5.76 17.52 3.22
C VAL A 47 -6.17 16.43 4.19
N ILE A 48 -5.21 15.76 4.82
CA ILE A 48 -5.48 14.76 5.86
C ILE A 48 -6.15 15.41 7.08
N ALA A 49 -5.71 16.58 7.52
CA ALA A 49 -6.37 17.30 8.61
C ALA A 49 -7.86 17.59 8.27
N HIS A 50 -8.15 17.95 7.03
CA HIS A 50 -9.53 18.14 6.56
C HIS A 50 -10.32 16.83 6.57
N GLU A 51 -9.76 15.73 6.02
CA GLU A 51 -10.40 14.41 6.02
C GLU A 51 -10.58 13.85 7.43
N PHE A 52 -9.60 14.07 8.31
CA PHE A 52 -9.69 13.67 9.71
C PHE A 52 -10.83 14.39 10.44
N ASN A 53 -10.97 15.70 10.23
CA ASN A 53 -12.10 16.47 10.77
C ASN A 53 -13.44 16.01 10.21
N ASN A 54 -13.50 15.63 8.93
CA ASN A 54 -14.69 15.04 8.30
C ASN A 54 -15.10 13.70 8.92
N LEU A 55 -14.16 12.97 9.51
CA LEU A 55 -14.42 11.71 10.22
C LEU A 55 -14.70 11.93 11.71
N LEU A 56 -14.05 12.89 12.36
CA LEU A 56 -14.29 13.21 13.78
C LEU A 56 -15.69 13.81 13.99
N THR A 57 -16.15 14.67 13.12
CA THR A 57 -17.47 15.29 13.23
C THR A 57 -18.60 14.27 13.32
N PRO A 58 -18.72 13.26 12.42
CA PRO A 58 -19.69 12.18 12.58
C PRO A 58 -19.50 11.35 13.85
N ILE A 59 -18.26 11.08 14.28
CA ILE A 59 -17.99 10.32 15.51
C ILE A 59 -18.64 11.04 16.69
N VAL A 60 -18.32 12.33 16.87
CA VAL A 60 -18.85 13.14 17.96
C VAL A 60 -20.37 13.26 17.86
N SER A 61 -20.92 13.63 16.70
CA SER A 61 -22.35 13.84 16.51
C SER A 61 -23.18 12.57 16.75
N TYR A 62 -22.76 11.42 16.21
CA TYR A 62 -23.49 10.17 16.43
C TYR A 62 -23.35 9.65 17.88
N SER A 63 -22.18 9.87 18.52
CA SER A 63 -22.01 9.52 19.93
C SER A 63 -22.88 10.38 20.84
N GLN A 64 -22.93 11.69 20.63
CA GLN A 64 -23.83 12.60 21.35
C GLN A 64 -25.30 12.23 21.16
N PHE A 65 -25.68 11.93 19.92
CA PHE A 65 -27.03 11.52 19.59
C PHE A 65 -27.41 10.21 20.32
N ALA A 66 -26.50 9.22 20.33
CA ALA A 66 -26.71 7.96 21.04
C ALA A 66 -26.88 8.18 22.55
N LEU A 67 -26.05 9.06 23.15
CA LEU A 67 -26.14 9.41 24.57
C LEU A 67 -27.49 10.10 24.88
N SER A 68 -27.85 11.13 24.15
CA SER A 68 -29.12 11.85 24.37
C SER A 68 -30.33 10.93 24.22
N SER A 69 -30.30 9.99 23.24
CA SER A 69 -31.37 9.01 23.07
C SER A 69 -31.43 7.98 24.21
N ALA A 70 -30.29 7.60 24.78
CA ALA A 70 -30.21 6.68 25.92
C ALA A 70 -30.71 7.31 27.22
N GLU A 71 -30.56 8.64 27.39
CA GLU A 71 -31.01 9.42 28.54
C GLU A 71 -32.50 9.80 28.47
N SER A 72 -33.16 9.55 27.36
CA SER A 72 -34.59 9.84 27.19
C SER A 72 -35.47 8.91 28.04
N THR A 73 -36.68 9.37 28.35
CA THR A 73 -37.67 8.56 29.12
C THR A 73 -38.12 7.28 28.38
N GLN A 74 -37.92 7.25 27.05
CA GLN A 74 -38.20 6.08 26.21
C GLN A 74 -37.05 5.90 25.21
N PRO A 75 -35.95 5.20 25.60
CA PRO A 75 -34.79 4.99 24.74
C PRO A 75 -35.12 4.15 23.51
N ASP A 76 -34.83 4.68 22.31
CA ASP A 76 -34.92 3.89 21.08
C ASP A 76 -33.60 3.13 20.86
N MET A 77 -33.57 1.86 21.25
CA MET A 77 -32.42 0.99 21.14
C MET A 77 -31.97 0.75 19.68
N ALA A 78 -32.89 0.76 18.70
CA ALA A 78 -32.55 0.61 17.29
C ALA A 78 -31.79 1.84 16.77
N LEU A 79 -32.24 3.01 17.18
CA LEU A 79 -31.62 4.30 16.83
C LEU A 79 -30.25 4.45 17.48
N ILE A 80 -30.11 4.11 18.76
CA ILE A 80 -28.86 4.10 19.52
C ILE A 80 -27.84 3.17 18.83
N LYS A 81 -28.24 1.93 18.52
CA LYS A 81 -27.37 0.95 17.84
C LYS A 81 -26.91 1.46 16.46
N LYS A 82 -27.80 2.09 15.71
CA LYS A 82 -27.49 2.70 14.39
C LYS A 82 -26.47 3.85 14.53
N ALA A 83 -26.66 4.72 15.52
CA ALA A 83 -25.74 5.83 15.78
C ALA A 83 -24.35 5.34 16.20
N LEU A 84 -24.27 4.38 17.13
CA LEU A 84 -23.02 3.77 17.56
C LEU A 84 -22.30 3.05 16.41
N SER A 85 -23.04 2.32 15.55
CA SER A 85 -22.47 1.68 14.36
C SER A 85 -21.85 2.70 13.38
N LYS A 86 -22.46 3.87 13.23
CA LYS A 86 -21.93 4.96 12.40
C LYS A 86 -20.69 5.60 13.01
N SER A 87 -20.72 5.86 14.33
CA SER A 87 -19.55 6.36 15.07
C SER A 87 -18.38 5.39 14.96
N PHE A 88 -18.60 4.11 15.18
CA PHE A 88 -17.58 3.05 15.08
C PHE A 88 -16.99 2.97 13.64
N SER A 89 -17.83 3.01 12.60
CA SER A 89 -17.36 3.03 11.21
C SER A 89 -16.47 4.22 10.90
N SER A 90 -16.81 5.42 11.40
CA SER A 90 -15.99 6.62 11.21
C SER A 90 -14.68 6.56 11.99
N SER A 91 -14.68 6.00 13.23
CA SER A 91 -13.48 5.77 14.02
C SER A 91 -12.52 4.80 13.35
N THR A 92 -13.03 3.71 12.78
CA THR A 92 -12.22 2.73 12.03
C THR A 92 -11.54 3.37 10.81
N LYS A 93 -12.25 4.26 10.11
CA LYS A 93 -11.67 4.99 8.97
C LYS A 93 -10.60 5.97 9.39
N ALA A 94 -10.82 6.72 10.48
CA ALA A 94 -9.83 7.63 11.03
C ALA A 94 -8.55 6.88 11.46
N GLY A 95 -8.69 5.71 12.09
CA GLY A 95 -7.56 4.83 12.43
C GLY A 95 -6.75 4.40 11.21
N LYS A 96 -7.40 4.06 10.09
CA LYS A 96 -6.72 3.71 8.83
C LYS A 96 -5.92 4.89 8.27
N ILE A 97 -6.47 6.10 8.29
CA ILE A 97 -5.75 7.31 7.85
C ILE A 97 -4.52 7.54 8.74
N CYS A 98 -4.67 7.44 10.06
CA CYS A 98 -3.54 7.57 10.99
C CYS A 98 -2.44 6.53 10.72
N SER A 99 -2.80 5.26 10.52
CA SER A 99 -1.83 4.20 10.20
C SER A 99 -1.10 4.48 8.90
N SER A 100 -1.82 4.94 7.87
CA SER A 100 -1.22 5.33 6.59
C SER A 100 -0.26 6.51 6.72
N MET A 101 -0.61 7.53 7.53
CA MET A 101 0.28 8.66 7.83
C MET A 101 1.54 8.23 8.58
N LEU A 102 1.39 7.38 9.60
CA LEU A 102 2.51 6.88 10.37
C LEU A 102 3.48 6.07 9.51
N ALA A 103 2.97 5.30 8.55
CA ALA A 103 3.80 4.57 7.59
C ALA A 103 4.61 5.54 6.70
N LEU A 104 3.99 6.65 6.24
CA LEU A 104 4.67 7.70 5.49
C LEU A 104 5.69 8.48 6.35
N ALA A 105 5.39 8.68 7.65
CA ALA A 105 6.23 9.46 8.56
C ALA A 105 7.41 8.66 9.17
N ARG A 106 7.30 7.34 9.28
CA ARG A 106 8.38 6.49 9.81
C ARG A 106 9.52 6.38 8.80
N GLY A 107 10.61 7.11 9.06
CA GLY A 107 11.86 7.02 8.29
C GLY A 107 12.73 5.82 8.61
N GLU A 108 12.41 5.07 9.67
CA GLU A 108 13.12 3.86 10.08
C GLU A 108 12.40 2.65 9.48
N SER A 109 12.77 2.28 8.27
CA SER A 109 12.35 1.02 7.65
C SER A 109 13.26 -0.09 8.14
N SER A 110 12.70 -1.12 8.75
CA SER A 110 13.44 -2.33 9.12
C SER A 110 13.45 -3.28 7.92
N PHE A 111 14.39 -3.05 6.99
CA PHE A 111 14.55 -3.93 5.83
C PHE A 111 15.13 -5.28 6.27
N ALA A 112 14.45 -6.35 5.92
CA ALA A 112 14.86 -7.73 6.15
C ALA A 112 14.42 -8.61 4.96
N ASP A 113 14.87 -9.87 4.94
CA ASP A 113 14.36 -10.86 3.99
C ASP A 113 12.99 -11.34 4.45
N VAL A 114 11.96 -11.00 3.69
CA VAL A 114 10.55 -11.29 3.96
C VAL A 114 10.07 -12.42 3.07
N ALA A 115 9.55 -13.50 3.66
CA ALA A 115 8.96 -14.61 2.93
C ALA A 115 7.59 -14.19 2.36
N VAL A 116 7.43 -14.27 1.03
CA VAL A 116 6.20 -13.83 0.35
C VAL A 116 4.98 -14.66 0.77
N GLN A 117 5.16 -15.97 1.03
CA GLN A 117 4.08 -16.81 1.52
C GLN A 117 3.57 -16.32 2.89
N LYS A 118 4.49 -16.05 3.84
CA LYS A 118 4.15 -15.55 5.17
C LYS A 118 3.41 -14.21 5.08
N LEU A 119 3.93 -13.29 4.27
CA LEU A 119 3.32 -11.99 4.01
C LEU A 119 1.86 -12.10 3.52
N VAL A 120 1.60 -13.01 2.58
CA VAL A 120 0.24 -13.26 2.06
C VAL A 120 -0.66 -13.86 3.13
N ASP A 121 -0.16 -14.84 3.91
CA ASP A 121 -0.95 -15.51 4.94
C ASP A 121 -1.35 -14.55 6.06
N GLU A 122 -0.44 -13.67 6.52
CA GLU A 122 -0.71 -12.66 7.55
C GLU A 122 -1.73 -11.63 7.08
N VAL A 123 -1.60 -11.14 5.87
CA VAL A 123 -2.58 -10.17 5.30
C VAL A 123 -3.97 -10.81 5.15
N LEU A 124 -4.05 -12.08 4.77
CA LEU A 124 -5.32 -12.80 4.68
C LEU A 124 -6.00 -13.00 6.04
N GLN A 125 -5.22 -13.22 7.13
CA GLN A 125 -5.75 -13.29 8.49
C GLN A 125 -6.33 -11.96 8.97
N VAL A 126 -5.69 -10.85 8.60
CA VAL A 126 -6.15 -9.48 8.96
C VAL A 126 -7.34 -9.03 8.11
N LEU A 127 -7.65 -9.73 7.01
CA LEU A 127 -8.81 -9.40 6.19
C LEU A 127 -10.10 -9.61 7.02
N ALA A 128 -10.58 -8.53 7.64
CA ALA A 128 -11.59 -8.49 8.71
C ALA A 128 -12.95 -9.18 8.39
N ARG A 129 -13.13 -9.67 7.17
CA ARG A 129 -14.27 -10.45 6.73
C ARG A 129 -13.86 -11.38 5.62
N ASP A 130 -14.15 -12.65 5.80
CA ASP A 130 -13.96 -13.69 4.81
C ASP A 130 -14.60 -13.30 3.46
N PRO A 131 -13.84 -13.19 2.37
CA PRO A 131 -14.37 -12.87 1.05
C PRO A 131 -15.50 -13.82 0.60
N GLN A 132 -15.48 -15.07 1.03
CA GLN A 132 -16.51 -16.06 0.70
C GLN A 132 -17.90 -15.63 1.19
N LYS A 133 -18.00 -14.91 2.32
CA LYS A 133 -19.26 -14.35 2.83
C LYS A 133 -19.84 -13.24 1.95
N ASP A 134 -19.02 -12.69 1.06
CA ASP A 134 -19.42 -11.70 0.05
C ASP A 134 -19.61 -12.35 -1.34
N GLY A 135 -19.58 -13.69 -1.43
CA GLY A 135 -19.68 -14.43 -2.70
C GLY A 135 -18.42 -14.36 -3.57
N ILE A 136 -17.26 -14.07 -2.96
CA ILE A 136 -15.98 -13.93 -3.66
C ILE A 136 -15.12 -15.18 -3.42
N ALA A 137 -14.82 -15.93 -4.48
CA ALA A 137 -13.92 -17.07 -4.41
C ALA A 137 -12.46 -16.60 -4.30
N LEU A 138 -11.76 -16.97 -3.20
CA LEU A 138 -10.36 -16.65 -2.99
C LEU A 138 -9.47 -17.80 -3.52
N ARG A 139 -8.42 -17.44 -4.29
CA ARG A 139 -7.38 -18.37 -4.76
C ARG A 139 -6.00 -17.79 -4.44
N VAL A 140 -5.11 -18.62 -3.90
CA VAL A 140 -3.73 -18.25 -3.57
C VAL A 140 -2.79 -19.21 -4.29
N GLN A 141 -1.84 -18.65 -5.04
CA GLN A 141 -0.85 -19.36 -5.84
C GLN A 141 0.51 -18.68 -5.65
N VAL A 142 1.21 -19.06 -4.60
CA VAL A 142 2.53 -18.52 -4.27
C VAL A 142 3.57 -19.59 -4.52
N GLN A 143 4.61 -19.27 -5.29
CA GLN A 143 5.76 -20.16 -5.49
C GLN A 143 6.48 -20.35 -4.15
N PRO A 144 6.84 -21.60 -3.77
CA PRO A 144 7.60 -21.85 -2.55
C PRO A 144 8.94 -21.11 -2.52
N ASP A 145 9.44 -20.85 -1.32
CA ASP A 145 10.77 -20.26 -1.07
C ASP A 145 11.02 -18.92 -1.78
N LEU A 146 10.00 -18.10 -1.89
CA LEU A 146 10.09 -16.78 -2.50
C LEU A 146 10.31 -15.72 -1.43
N PHE A 147 11.41 -14.96 -1.53
CA PHE A 147 11.76 -13.91 -0.57
C PHE A 147 12.03 -12.58 -1.28
N VAL A 148 11.62 -11.49 -0.65
CA VAL A 148 11.93 -10.11 -1.04
C VAL A 148 12.71 -9.43 0.08
N HIS A 149 13.58 -8.48 -0.26
CA HIS A 149 14.24 -7.64 0.74
C HIS A 149 13.41 -6.39 0.96
N GLY A 150 12.85 -6.21 2.17
CA GLY A 150 11.94 -5.11 2.43
C GLY A 150 11.48 -4.98 3.87
N ASP A 151 10.66 -3.96 4.12
CA ASP A 151 9.94 -3.75 5.38
C ASP A 151 8.63 -4.54 5.34
N GLU A 152 8.51 -5.57 6.18
CA GLU A 152 7.38 -6.48 6.26
C GLU A 152 6.06 -5.73 6.46
N VAL A 153 6.02 -4.78 7.39
CA VAL A 153 4.81 -4.00 7.73
C VAL A 153 4.34 -3.13 6.56
N GLN A 154 5.27 -2.51 5.83
CA GLN A 154 4.95 -1.71 4.66
C GLN A 154 4.43 -2.58 3.51
N LEU A 155 5.05 -3.74 3.28
CA LEU A 155 4.61 -4.68 2.24
C LEU A 155 3.25 -5.30 2.56
N GLU A 156 2.97 -5.63 3.84
CA GLU A 156 1.63 -6.03 4.30
C GLU A 156 0.59 -4.95 4.00
N GLN A 157 0.91 -3.70 4.28
CA GLN A 157 0.02 -2.57 4.01
C GLN A 157 -0.31 -2.46 2.52
N VAL A 158 0.68 -2.64 1.63
CA VAL A 158 0.44 -2.65 0.18
C VAL A 158 -0.54 -3.75 -0.21
N LEU A 159 -0.26 -5.00 0.19
CA LEU A 159 -1.12 -6.13 -0.14
C LEU A 159 -2.53 -5.96 0.43
N LEU A 160 -2.65 -5.54 1.69
CA LEU A 160 -3.94 -5.29 2.33
C LEU A 160 -4.76 -4.23 1.57
N ASN A 161 -4.14 -3.13 1.16
CA ASN A 161 -4.81 -2.09 0.36
C ASN A 161 -5.32 -2.62 -0.97
N LEU A 162 -4.52 -3.42 -1.68
CA LEU A 162 -4.93 -4.02 -2.96
C LEU A 162 -6.06 -5.02 -2.78
N LEU A 163 -6.00 -5.90 -1.76
CA LEU A 163 -7.04 -6.88 -1.46
C LEU A 163 -8.36 -6.21 -1.05
N ILE A 164 -8.30 -5.18 -0.23
CA ILE A 164 -9.48 -4.39 0.14
C ILE A 164 -10.10 -3.73 -1.09
N ASN A 165 -9.29 -3.17 -2.00
CA ASN A 165 -9.79 -2.54 -3.23
C ASN A 165 -10.46 -3.56 -4.14
N ALA A 166 -9.83 -4.71 -4.36
CA ALA A 166 -10.37 -5.81 -5.16
C ALA A 166 -11.70 -6.32 -4.59
N ARG A 167 -11.76 -6.58 -3.27
CA ARG A 167 -12.98 -7.00 -2.59
C ARG A 167 -14.09 -5.96 -2.73
N GLN A 168 -13.79 -4.68 -2.51
CA GLN A 168 -14.77 -3.60 -2.63
C GLN A 168 -15.33 -3.46 -4.04
N ALA A 169 -14.51 -3.70 -5.07
CA ALA A 169 -14.94 -3.67 -6.46
C ALA A 169 -15.95 -4.79 -6.79
N MET A 170 -15.90 -5.91 -6.07
CA MET A 170 -16.77 -7.08 -6.28
C MET A 170 -17.96 -7.16 -5.31
N LEU A 171 -18.08 -6.25 -4.33
CA LEU A 171 -19.19 -6.25 -3.37
C LEU A 171 -20.56 -6.26 -4.06
N GLY A 172 -21.44 -7.17 -3.63
CA GLY A 172 -22.80 -7.32 -4.13
C GLY A 172 -22.94 -8.05 -5.46
N LYS A 173 -21.85 -8.28 -6.21
CA LYS A 173 -21.84 -9.06 -7.46
C LYS A 173 -21.17 -10.41 -7.30
N GLY A 174 -20.29 -10.54 -6.28
CA GLY A 174 -19.41 -11.69 -6.16
C GLY A 174 -18.30 -11.69 -7.20
N GLY A 175 -17.59 -12.81 -7.33
CA GLY A 175 -16.51 -12.96 -8.29
C GLY A 175 -15.36 -13.81 -7.80
N SER A 176 -14.17 -13.63 -8.34
CA SER A 176 -12.95 -14.29 -7.87
C SER A 176 -11.84 -13.27 -7.59
N LEU A 177 -11.14 -13.51 -6.49
CA LEU A 177 -9.93 -12.81 -6.06
C LEU A 177 -8.77 -13.79 -6.09
N THR A 178 -7.76 -13.52 -6.88
CA THR A 178 -6.61 -14.40 -6.99
C THR A 178 -5.34 -13.64 -6.62
N ILE A 179 -4.53 -14.23 -5.74
CA ILE A 179 -3.18 -13.78 -5.42
C ILE A 179 -2.21 -14.75 -6.08
N LYS A 180 -1.31 -14.25 -6.93
CA LYS A 180 -0.23 -15.04 -7.53
C LYS A 180 1.10 -14.42 -7.16
N ALA A 181 2.10 -15.25 -6.85
CA ALA A 181 3.46 -14.79 -6.70
C ALA A 181 4.45 -15.81 -7.25
N GLY A 182 5.49 -15.32 -7.92
CA GLY A 182 6.53 -16.12 -8.54
C GLY A 182 7.67 -15.25 -9.05
N LEU A 183 8.72 -15.86 -9.60
CA LEU A 183 9.78 -15.14 -10.30
C LEU A 183 9.32 -14.80 -11.72
N ASP A 184 9.70 -13.63 -12.19
CA ASP A 184 9.58 -13.24 -13.58
C ASP A 184 10.81 -13.68 -14.41
N GLU A 185 10.80 -13.38 -15.70
CA GLU A 185 11.90 -13.71 -16.63
C GLU A 185 13.23 -13.00 -16.29
N GLN A 186 13.18 -11.94 -15.49
CA GLN A 186 14.34 -11.19 -15.02
C GLN A 186 14.80 -11.57 -13.62
N ALA A 187 14.30 -12.71 -13.10
CA ALA A 187 14.54 -13.20 -11.75
C ALA A 187 14.13 -12.19 -10.65
N LYS A 188 13.10 -11.38 -10.90
CA LYS A 188 12.46 -10.51 -9.90
C LYS A 188 11.23 -11.19 -9.34
N VAL A 189 10.88 -10.86 -8.11
CA VAL A 189 9.64 -11.34 -7.50
C VAL A 189 8.47 -10.55 -8.05
N ARG A 190 7.53 -11.25 -8.68
CA ARG A 190 6.29 -10.69 -9.20
C ARG A 190 5.12 -11.16 -8.33
N ILE A 191 4.40 -10.21 -7.72
CA ILE A 191 3.19 -10.48 -6.95
C ILE A 191 2.01 -9.84 -7.67
N GLN A 192 0.94 -10.59 -7.92
CA GLN A 192 -0.25 -10.13 -8.61
C GLN A 192 -1.49 -10.31 -7.74
N VAL A 193 -2.29 -9.26 -7.67
CA VAL A 193 -3.65 -9.27 -7.10
C VAL A 193 -4.63 -9.08 -8.25
N ILE A 194 -5.43 -10.11 -8.51
CA ILE A 194 -6.31 -10.22 -9.67
C ILE A 194 -7.76 -10.31 -9.19
N ASP A 195 -8.61 -9.39 -9.60
CA ASP A 195 -10.05 -9.42 -9.34
C ASP A 195 -10.85 -9.53 -10.64
N THR A 196 -12.06 -10.07 -10.53
CA THR A 196 -13.05 -10.12 -11.62
C THR A 196 -14.15 -9.08 -11.44
N GLY A 197 -13.80 -7.94 -10.88
CA GLY A 197 -14.70 -6.81 -10.67
C GLY A 197 -15.07 -6.08 -11.96
N PRO A 198 -15.65 -4.88 -11.85
CA PRO A 198 -16.14 -4.11 -13.01
C PRO A 198 -15.01 -3.57 -13.91
N GLY A 199 -13.76 -3.67 -13.47
CA GLY A 199 -12.62 -3.07 -14.17
C GLY A 199 -12.57 -1.55 -14.02
N ILE A 200 -11.50 -0.98 -14.60
CA ILE A 200 -11.19 0.46 -14.55
C ILE A 200 -11.14 0.99 -15.99
N PRO A 201 -11.87 2.07 -16.31
CA PRO A 201 -11.81 2.70 -17.62
C PRO A 201 -10.40 3.16 -17.96
N PRO A 202 -9.93 2.99 -19.24
CA PRO A 202 -8.56 3.31 -19.65
C PRO A 202 -8.12 4.74 -19.34
N GLN A 203 -9.03 5.71 -19.45
CA GLN A 203 -8.77 7.12 -19.15
C GLN A 203 -8.47 7.40 -17.66
N LEU A 204 -8.76 6.46 -16.79
CA LEU A 204 -8.52 6.60 -15.34
C LEU A 204 -7.24 5.89 -14.87
N LEU A 205 -6.68 4.95 -15.67
CA LEU A 205 -5.52 4.15 -15.26
C LEU A 205 -4.32 5.01 -14.85
N ASN A 206 -4.07 6.12 -15.56
CA ASN A 206 -2.99 7.05 -15.21
C ASN A 206 -3.27 7.91 -13.97
N LYS A 207 -4.52 7.93 -13.49
CA LYS A 207 -4.95 8.78 -12.36
C LYS A 207 -5.10 8.01 -11.05
N ILE A 208 -5.31 6.68 -11.11
CA ILE A 208 -5.63 5.87 -9.92
C ILE A 208 -4.55 5.90 -8.83
N PHE A 209 -3.31 6.22 -9.18
CA PHE A 209 -2.20 6.36 -8.26
C PHE A 209 -1.98 7.81 -7.79
N GLN A 210 -2.77 8.77 -8.27
CA GLN A 210 -2.71 10.15 -7.76
C GLN A 210 -3.33 10.21 -6.37
N PRO A 211 -2.71 10.92 -5.42
CA PRO A 211 -3.31 11.12 -4.11
C PRO A 211 -4.73 11.70 -4.22
N PHE A 212 -5.63 11.20 -3.37
CA PHE A 212 -7.05 11.60 -3.29
C PHE A 212 -7.91 11.27 -4.51
N PHE A 213 -7.36 10.64 -5.53
CA PHE A 213 -8.17 10.18 -6.65
C PHE A 213 -9.03 8.98 -6.21
N THR A 214 -10.32 9.12 -6.33
CA THR A 214 -11.29 8.05 -6.07
C THR A 214 -12.45 8.13 -7.04
N THR A 215 -12.87 6.98 -7.56
CA THR A 215 -14.10 6.84 -8.35
C THR A 215 -15.29 6.46 -7.46
N LYS A 216 -15.07 6.25 -6.18
CA LYS A 216 -16.09 5.91 -5.20
C LYS A 216 -16.77 7.19 -4.73
N ALA A 217 -17.72 7.70 -5.53
CA ALA A 217 -18.59 8.77 -5.11
C ALA A 217 -19.36 8.35 -3.84
N PRO A 218 -19.78 9.30 -2.98
CA PRO A 218 -20.67 9.01 -1.87
C PRO A 218 -22.04 8.64 -2.45
N ALA A 219 -22.20 7.37 -2.81
CA ALA A 219 -23.37 6.90 -3.55
C ALA A 219 -24.65 6.92 -2.70
N ARG A 220 -24.55 6.81 -1.38
CA ARG A 220 -25.66 6.99 -0.43
C ARG A 220 -25.12 7.42 0.94
N LYS A 221 -25.95 8.14 1.71
CA LYS A 221 -25.67 8.50 3.11
C LYS A 221 -25.40 7.23 3.93
N GLY A 222 -24.10 6.88 4.05
CA GLY A 222 -23.68 5.67 4.78
C GLY A 222 -22.65 4.75 4.11
N ASP A 223 -22.35 4.95 2.84
CA ASP A 223 -21.34 4.15 2.14
C ASP A 223 -19.91 4.58 2.48
N THR A 224 -18.98 3.61 2.46
CA THR A 224 -17.56 3.87 2.71
C THR A 224 -16.95 4.59 1.52
N VAL A 225 -16.83 5.92 1.62
CA VAL A 225 -16.05 6.71 0.66
C VAL A 225 -14.59 6.27 0.77
N GLY A 226 -13.96 5.93 -0.35
CA GLY A 226 -12.51 5.69 -0.38
C GLY A 226 -11.77 7.01 -0.18
N THR A 227 -10.72 7.01 0.63
CA THR A 227 -9.89 8.21 0.86
C THR A 227 -9.09 8.64 -0.38
N GLY A 228 -8.97 7.75 -1.39
CA GLY A 228 -8.12 7.98 -2.56
C GLY A 228 -6.62 7.96 -2.27
N LEU A 229 -6.21 7.63 -1.04
CA LEU A 229 -4.80 7.58 -0.63
C LEU A 229 -4.18 6.19 -0.77
N GLY A 230 -4.96 5.12 -0.72
CA GLY A 230 -4.45 3.76 -0.63
C GLY A 230 -3.50 3.37 -1.77
N LEU A 231 -3.85 3.65 -3.02
CA LEU A 231 -3.00 3.31 -4.17
C LEU A 231 -1.78 4.24 -4.31
N ALA A 232 -1.90 5.51 -3.94
CA ALA A 232 -0.77 6.45 -3.92
C ALA A 232 0.30 5.96 -2.92
N ILE A 233 -0.14 5.57 -1.71
CA ILE A 233 0.74 4.99 -0.68
C ILE A 233 1.35 3.66 -1.16
N CYS A 234 0.59 2.80 -1.85
CA CYS A 234 1.14 1.57 -2.42
C CYS A 234 2.29 1.87 -3.39
N ARG A 235 2.14 2.86 -4.25
CA ARG A 235 3.20 3.25 -5.20
C ARG A 235 4.44 3.74 -4.45
N GLU A 236 4.29 4.64 -3.49
CA GLU A 236 5.40 5.20 -2.72
C GLU A 236 6.17 4.11 -1.95
N ILE A 237 5.45 3.20 -1.27
CA ILE A 237 6.08 2.06 -0.59
C ILE A 237 6.85 1.19 -1.57
N ILE A 238 6.27 0.83 -2.70
CA ILE A 238 6.92 -0.06 -3.68
C ILE A 238 8.13 0.62 -4.32
N GLU A 239 8.06 1.92 -4.64
CA GLU A 239 9.20 2.71 -5.13
C GLU A 239 10.33 2.78 -4.07
N HIS A 240 9.99 2.94 -2.79
CA HIS A 240 10.97 2.88 -1.68
C HIS A 240 11.66 1.52 -1.59
N HIS A 241 10.98 0.44 -1.95
CA HIS A 241 11.52 -0.92 -2.04
C HIS A 241 12.22 -1.22 -3.38
N GLN A 242 12.57 -0.17 -4.17
CA GLN A 242 13.20 -0.30 -5.50
C GLN A 242 12.38 -1.20 -6.45
N GLY A 243 11.07 -1.25 -6.23
CA GLY A 243 10.13 -2.02 -7.00
C GLY A 243 9.32 -1.18 -7.99
N LEU A 244 8.40 -1.85 -8.66
CA LEU A 244 7.45 -1.26 -9.59
C LEU A 244 6.05 -1.78 -9.28
N ILE A 245 5.04 -0.89 -9.32
CA ILE A 245 3.63 -1.28 -9.27
C ILE A 245 2.94 -0.88 -10.57
N GLU A 246 2.28 -1.84 -11.19
CA GLU A 246 1.57 -1.69 -12.46
C GLU A 246 0.10 -2.10 -12.32
N VAL A 247 -0.73 -1.62 -13.23
CA VAL A 247 -2.14 -1.98 -13.32
C VAL A 247 -2.52 -2.34 -14.75
N ALA A 248 -3.18 -3.47 -14.92
CA ALA A 248 -3.87 -3.84 -16.15
C ALA A 248 -5.36 -4.04 -15.82
N SER A 249 -6.25 -3.41 -16.58
CA SER A 249 -7.68 -3.52 -16.32
C SER A 249 -8.48 -3.39 -17.60
N GLU A 250 -9.56 -4.17 -17.67
CA GLU A 250 -10.53 -4.13 -18.76
C GLU A 250 -11.94 -4.03 -18.16
N VAL A 251 -12.69 -3.05 -18.64
CA VAL A 251 -14.08 -2.82 -18.17
C VAL A 251 -14.93 -4.07 -18.39
N GLY A 252 -15.57 -4.54 -17.34
CA GLY A 252 -16.40 -5.75 -17.34
C GLY A 252 -15.65 -7.08 -17.15
N LYS A 253 -14.30 -7.08 -17.16
CA LYS A 253 -13.50 -8.30 -16.94
C LYS A 253 -12.78 -8.32 -15.60
N GLY A 254 -12.35 -7.15 -15.09
CA GLY A 254 -11.67 -7.02 -13.81
C GLY A 254 -10.38 -6.24 -13.87
N THR A 255 -9.59 -6.34 -12.79
CA THR A 255 -8.33 -5.61 -12.63
C THR A 255 -7.23 -6.54 -12.12
N THR A 256 -6.02 -6.32 -12.62
CA THR A 256 -4.80 -6.96 -12.14
C THR A 256 -3.84 -5.88 -11.70
N PHE A 257 -3.50 -5.85 -10.42
CA PHE A 257 -2.36 -5.10 -9.91
C PHE A 257 -1.16 -6.02 -9.86
N THR A 258 -0.04 -5.56 -10.40
CA THR A 258 1.23 -6.29 -10.42
C THR A 258 2.28 -5.50 -9.65
N ILE A 259 2.89 -6.13 -8.65
CA ILE A 259 4.03 -5.63 -7.90
C ILE A 259 5.26 -6.40 -8.37
N VAL A 260 6.34 -5.70 -8.71
CA VAL A 260 7.64 -6.29 -9.04
C VAL A 260 8.67 -5.79 -8.04
N LEU A 261 9.34 -6.69 -7.34
CA LEU A 261 10.33 -6.38 -6.31
C LEU A 261 11.65 -7.10 -6.59
N PRO A 262 12.80 -6.54 -6.18
CA PRO A 262 14.06 -7.27 -6.20
C PRO A 262 13.96 -8.54 -5.34
N VAL A 263 14.55 -9.65 -5.81
CA VAL A 263 14.68 -10.85 -5.01
C VAL A 263 15.66 -10.62 -3.86
N ALA A 264 15.43 -11.22 -2.70
CA ALA A 264 16.35 -11.11 -1.57
C ALA A 264 17.73 -11.73 -1.91
N SER A 265 18.80 -11.07 -1.46
CA SER A 265 20.17 -11.48 -1.76
C SER A 265 20.49 -12.91 -1.29
N SER A 266 19.82 -13.39 -0.25
CA SER A 266 19.92 -14.77 0.25
C SER A 266 19.46 -15.81 -0.79
N GLN A 267 18.68 -15.44 -1.79
CA GLN A 267 18.22 -16.31 -2.88
C GLN A 267 19.04 -16.20 -4.17
N SER A 268 19.70 -15.06 -4.41
CA SER A 268 20.47 -14.84 -5.64
C SER A 268 21.60 -15.88 -5.86
N GLY A 269 22.07 -16.52 -4.78
CA GLY A 269 23.11 -17.57 -4.84
C GLY A 269 22.60 -18.98 -5.10
N ARG A 270 21.32 -19.26 -5.02
CA ARG A 270 20.76 -20.62 -5.16
C ARG A 270 20.30 -20.98 -6.59
N HIS A 271 20.12 -20.00 -7.47
CA HIS A 271 19.67 -20.20 -8.85
C HIS A 271 20.81 -20.12 -9.88
N ALA A 272 22.06 -19.89 -9.46
CA ALA A 272 23.25 -19.84 -10.33
C ALA A 272 24.12 -21.12 -10.26
N ALA A 273 23.61 -22.20 -9.68
CA ALA A 273 24.28 -23.50 -9.58
C ALA A 273 23.57 -24.60 -10.38
#